data_e37df16345a7e9b111be8f608d2fa0d0
#
_entry.id   e37df16345a7e9b111be8f608d2fa0d0
#
_cell.length_a   1.000
_cell.length_b   1.000
_cell.length_c   1.000
_cell.angle_alpha   90.00
_cell.angle_beta   90.00
_cell.angle_gamma   90.00
#
_symmetry.space_group_name_H-M   'P 1'
#
loop_
_entity.id
_entity.type
_entity.pdbx_description
1 polymer ?
#
loop_
_entity_poly.entity_id
_entity_poly.type
_entity_poly.pdbx_seq_one_letter_code
_entity_poly.pdbx_strand_id
1 'polypeptide(L)'
;MATNDTKRISITCIGAWLLAAMASACTASAPADVRSCQPGQLAMSLDDGGGDFNGMSHGGTYVVLRNVGATACRVPARPDVTFLDAQEQPLRAALQPIRGMHPGPVLLPVEIAAQARVRASLRWVTGEVFDDTQCIDPAYLRIDVGAGALTARFRGHLCGSRAQGPLYEVVPFQAE
;
A
#
# COMPACT_ATOMS: atom_id res chain seq x y z
N MET A 1 97.83 -30.63 28.45
CA MET A 1 96.54 -31.10 28.97
C MET A 1 95.50 -30.03 28.61
N ALA A 2 94.81 -30.26 27.52
CA ALA A 2 93.84 -29.29 26.97
C ALA A 2 92.49 -29.90 27.05
N THR A 3 91.59 -29.25 27.75
CA THR A 3 90.16 -29.62 27.82
C THR A 3 89.45 -28.72 26.84
N ASN A 4 88.83 -29.36 25.82
CA ASN A 4 87.94 -28.73 24.82
C ASN A 4 86.55 -28.57 25.45
N ASP A 5 86.07 -27.33 25.53
CA ASP A 5 84.75 -26.97 25.97
C ASP A 5 83.93 -26.66 24.73
N THR A 6 83.02 -27.56 24.40
CA THR A 6 82.13 -27.46 23.22
C THR A 6 80.86 -26.75 23.59
N LYS A 7 80.75 -25.47 23.29
CA LYS A 7 79.60 -24.58 23.51
C LYS A 7 78.48 -24.91 22.53
N ARG A 8 77.44 -25.50 23.01
CA ARG A 8 76.19 -25.75 22.21
C ARG A 8 75.46 -24.45 21.99
N ILE A 9 75.26 -24.10 20.75
CA ILE A 9 74.41 -22.97 20.34
C ILE A 9 72.98 -23.48 20.19
N SER A 10 72.10 -23.04 21.06
CA SER A 10 70.67 -23.26 20.92
C SER A 10 70.07 -22.25 19.95
N ILE A 11 69.58 -22.73 18.82
CA ILE A 11 68.86 -21.93 17.84
C ILE A 11 67.36 -21.88 18.30
N THR A 12 66.95 -20.70 18.78
CA THR A 12 65.56 -20.42 19.12
C THR A 12 64.80 -20.09 17.85
N CYS A 13 63.88 -20.98 17.43
CA CYS A 13 62.94 -20.70 16.35
C CYS A 13 61.91 -19.68 16.80
N ILE A 14 61.99 -18.46 16.25
CA ILE A 14 60.95 -17.43 16.41
C ILE A 14 59.81 -17.76 15.46
N GLY A 15 58.70 -18.26 16.03
CA GLY A 15 57.48 -18.52 15.28
C GLY A 15 56.85 -17.20 14.83
N ALA A 16 56.83 -16.96 13.54
CA ALA A 16 56.08 -15.88 12.93
C ALA A 16 54.55 -16.20 12.97
N TRP A 17 53.81 -15.49 13.81
CA TRP A 17 52.35 -15.53 13.82
C TRP A 17 51.84 -14.67 12.67
N LEU A 18 51.36 -15.30 11.60
CA LEU A 18 50.61 -14.64 10.53
C LEU A 18 49.17 -14.37 11.04
N LEU A 19 48.92 -13.14 11.43
CA LEU A 19 47.55 -12.63 11.66
C LEU A 19 46.86 -12.49 10.32
N ALA A 20 46.01 -13.48 9.95
CA ALA A 20 45.09 -13.38 8.84
C ALA A 20 43.94 -12.44 9.26
N ALA A 21 43.99 -11.18 8.86
CA ALA A 21 42.90 -10.23 8.98
C ALA A 21 41.79 -10.64 8.02
N MET A 22 40.71 -11.30 8.52
CA MET A 22 39.49 -11.51 7.79
C MET A 22 38.77 -10.17 7.67
N ALA A 23 38.89 -9.52 6.54
CA ALA A 23 38.10 -8.37 6.15
C ALA A 23 36.69 -8.88 5.83
N SER A 24 35.78 -8.79 6.80
CA SER A 24 34.34 -8.99 6.56
C SER A 24 33.83 -7.85 5.68
N ALA A 25 33.72 -8.09 4.37
CA ALA A 25 33.08 -7.17 3.45
C ALA A 25 31.58 -7.14 3.78
N CYS A 26 31.12 -6.09 4.47
CA CYS A 26 29.70 -5.75 4.54
C CYS A 26 29.24 -5.35 3.14
N THR A 27 28.69 -6.30 2.40
CA THR A 27 27.97 -5.99 1.16
C THR A 27 26.69 -5.28 1.58
N ALA A 28 26.65 -3.96 1.46
CA ALA A 28 25.40 -3.21 1.52
C ALA A 28 24.53 -3.66 0.33
N SER A 29 23.52 -4.47 0.58
CA SER A 29 22.50 -4.78 -0.43
C SER A 29 21.82 -3.47 -0.81
N ALA A 30 21.88 -3.11 -2.10
CA ALA A 30 21.06 -2.02 -2.62
C ALA A 30 19.58 -2.31 -2.29
N PRO A 31 18.79 -1.30 -1.90
CA PRO A 31 17.37 -1.50 -1.63
C PRO A 31 16.73 -2.10 -2.89
N ALA A 32 16.17 -3.31 -2.75
CA ALA A 32 15.48 -3.95 -3.84
C ALA A 32 14.30 -3.06 -4.24
N ASP A 33 14.19 -2.74 -5.52
CA ASP A 33 13.06 -1.97 -6.03
C ASP A 33 11.78 -2.77 -5.79
N VAL A 34 10.92 -2.23 -4.91
CA VAL A 34 9.68 -2.90 -4.51
C VAL A 34 8.70 -2.83 -5.67
N ARG A 35 8.32 -3.98 -6.21
CA ARG A 35 7.45 -4.13 -7.37
C ARG A 35 6.00 -3.74 -7.04
N SER A 36 5.23 -3.39 -8.09
CA SER A 36 3.77 -3.21 -7.95
C SER A 36 3.10 -4.51 -7.50
N CYS A 37 2.12 -4.39 -6.59
CA CYS A 37 1.34 -5.52 -6.13
C CYS A 37 0.55 -6.14 -7.27
N GLN A 38 0.62 -7.46 -7.41
CA GLN A 38 -0.27 -8.18 -8.31
C GLN A 38 -1.62 -8.42 -7.62
N PRO A 39 -2.75 -8.45 -8.35
CA PRO A 39 -4.06 -8.70 -7.74
C PRO A 39 -4.10 -9.97 -6.88
N GLY A 40 -3.45 -11.06 -7.30
CA GLY A 40 -3.35 -12.30 -6.53
C GLY A 40 -2.53 -12.23 -5.23
N GLN A 41 -1.78 -11.14 -5.01
CA GLN A 41 -1.06 -10.89 -3.77
C GLN A 41 -1.89 -10.09 -2.74
N LEU A 42 -3.05 -9.57 -3.16
CA LEU A 42 -3.86 -8.70 -2.34
C LEU A 42 -5.21 -9.34 -2.04
N ALA A 43 -5.65 -9.24 -0.81
CA ALA A 43 -7.03 -9.43 -0.42
C ALA A 43 -7.66 -8.05 -0.17
N MET A 44 -8.80 -7.79 -0.82
CA MET A 44 -9.59 -6.56 -0.64
C MET A 44 -10.82 -6.86 0.20
N SER A 45 -11.10 -5.99 1.15
CA SER A 45 -12.37 -5.97 1.90
C SER A 45 -12.86 -4.53 2.06
N LEU A 46 -14.16 -4.40 2.33
CA LEU A 46 -14.80 -3.15 2.70
C LEU A 46 -15.19 -3.24 4.18
N ASP A 47 -14.94 -2.16 4.93
CA ASP A 47 -15.20 -2.08 6.36
C ASP A 47 -15.89 -0.75 6.68
N ASP A 48 -17.03 -0.79 7.35
CA ASP A 48 -17.80 0.40 7.72
C ASP A 48 -17.21 1.17 8.92
N GLY A 49 -16.10 0.66 9.48
CA GLY A 49 -15.42 1.29 10.61
C GLY A 49 -16.26 1.33 11.89
N GLY A 50 -17.23 0.41 12.04
CA GLY A 50 -18.11 0.42 13.20
C GLY A 50 -19.03 1.65 13.28
N GLY A 51 -19.28 2.31 12.13
CA GLY A 51 -20.13 3.49 12.05
C GLY A 51 -19.37 4.82 11.92
N ASP A 52 -18.07 4.81 11.68
CA ASP A 52 -17.24 6.02 11.49
C ASP A 52 -17.80 6.95 10.39
N PHE A 53 -18.56 6.40 9.45
CA PHE A 53 -19.14 7.13 8.33
C PHE A 53 -20.60 7.51 8.52
N ASN A 54 -21.18 7.20 9.68
CA ASN A 54 -22.58 7.57 9.96
C ASN A 54 -22.70 9.08 10.11
N GLY A 55 -23.43 9.71 9.20
CA GLY A 55 -23.66 11.15 9.20
C GLY A 55 -24.88 11.52 8.38
N MET A 56 -25.40 12.74 8.58
CA MET A 56 -26.50 13.25 7.78
C MET A 56 -26.08 13.33 6.31
N SER A 57 -26.84 12.67 5.43
CA SER A 57 -26.66 12.71 3.96
C SER A 57 -25.31 12.22 3.44
N HIS A 58 -24.50 11.55 4.25
CA HIS A 58 -23.24 10.97 3.84
C HIS A 58 -23.13 9.53 4.32
N GLY A 59 -22.49 8.71 3.51
CA GLY A 59 -22.06 7.37 3.83
C GLY A 59 -20.58 7.19 3.51
N GLY A 60 -20.02 6.05 3.90
CA GLY A 60 -18.64 5.73 3.58
C GLY A 60 -18.28 4.31 3.96
N THR A 61 -17.06 3.95 3.60
CA THR A 61 -16.42 2.68 3.94
C THR A 61 -14.91 2.84 3.90
N TYR A 62 -14.20 2.03 4.62
CA TYR A 62 -12.77 1.82 4.36
C TYR A 62 -12.60 0.77 3.25
N VAL A 63 -11.77 1.09 2.28
CA VAL A 63 -11.22 0.11 1.33
C VAL A 63 -9.95 -0.42 1.97
N VAL A 64 -9.97 -1.66 2.43
CA VAL A 64 -8.85 -2.31 3.11
C VAL A 64 -8.16 -3.25 2.14
N LEU A 65 -6.85 -3.10 1.99
CA LEU A 65 -5.99 -4.03 1.26
C LEU A 65 -5.06 -4.74 2.23
N ARG A 66 -5.01 -6.06 2.15
CA ARG A 66 -4.03 -6.89 2.86
C ARG A 66 -3.11 -7.55 1.85
N ASN A 67 -1.82 -7.41 2.04
CA ASN A 67 -0.85 -8.19 1.27
C ASN A 67 -0.81 -9.62 1.81
N VAL A 68 -1.37 -10.58 1.08
CA VAL A 68 -1.38 -12.01 1.42
C VAL A 68 -0.17 -12.75 0.86
N GLY A 69 0.70 -12.06 0.10
CA GLY A 69 1.96 -12.58 -0.41
C GLY A 69 3.05 -12.64 0.65
N ALA A 70 4.18 -13.24 0.27
CA ALA A 70 5.36 -13.40 1.13
C ALA A 70 6.34 -12.23 1.06
N THR A 71 6.17 -11.30 0.12
CA THR A 71 7.08 -10.17 -0.10
C THR A 71 6.32 -8.85 -0.10
N ALA A 72 7.00 -7.77 0.26
CA ALA A 72 6.45 -6.42 0.14
C ALA A 72 6.13 -6.08 -1.32
N CYS A 73 5.11 -5.24 -1.53
CA CYS A 73 4.76 -4.72 -2.84
C CYS A 73 4.16 -3.32 -2.71
N ARG A 74 4.01 -2.58 -3.81
CA ARG A 74 3.49 -1.20 -3.82
C ARG A 74 2.18 -1.09 -4.58
N VAL A 75 1.30 -0.25 -4.07
CA VAL A 75 0.05 0.18 -4.73
C VAL A 75 0.08 1.68 -4.97
N PRO A 76 -0.70 2.22 -5.93
CA PRO A 76 -0.92 3.66 -6.04
C PRO A 76 -1.34 4.25 -4.69
N ALA A 77 -0.87 5.45 -4.38
CA ALA A 77 -1.18 6.09 -3.09
C ALA A 77 -2.68 6.24 -2.83
N ARG A 78 -3.45 6.47 -3.88
CA ARG A 78 -4.91 6.59 -3.83
C ARG A 78 -5.51 5.56 -4.78
N PRO A 79 -6.52 4.78 -4.34
CA PRO A 79 -7.22 3.88 -5.24
C PRO A 79 -7.95 4.65 -6.34
N ASP A 80 -7.85 4.16 -7.57
CA ASP A 80 -8.74 4.57 -8.65
C ASP A 80 -10.00 3.71 -8.59
N VAL A 81 -11.13 4.36 -8.30
CA VAL A 81 -12.38 3.71 -7.92
C VAL A 81 -13.36 3.70 -9.09
N THR A 82 -13.93 2.55 -9.38
CA THR A 82 -15.06 2.39 -10.31
C THR A 82 -16.22 1.69 -9.59
N PHE A 83 -17.39 2.29 -9.63
CA PHE A 83 -18.62 1.65 -9.18
C PHE A 83 -19.24 0.84 -10.32
N LEU A 84 -19.70 -0.37 -10.01
CA LEU A 84 -20.27 -1.28 -11.01
C LEU A 84 -21.69 -1.70 -10.60
N ASP A 85 -22.55 -1.90 -11.61
CA ASP A 85 -23.88 -2.49 -11.40
C ASP A 85 -23.81 -4.02 -11.18
N ALA A 86 -24.98 -4.67 -11.11
CA ALA A 86 -25.08 -6.12 -10.92
C ALA A 86 -24.56 -6.94 -12.13
N GLN A 87 -24.44 -6.32 -13.30
CA GLN A 87 -23.90 -6.88 -14.53
C GLN A 87 -22.43 -6.49 -14.74
N GLU A 88 -21.79 -5.94 -13.69
CA GLU A 88 -20.39 -5.46 -13.68
C GLU A 88 -20.12 -4.34 -14.70
N GLN A 89 -21.17 -3.61 -15.13
CA GLN A 89 -21.00 -2.45 -16.00
C GLN A 89 -20.70 -1.20 -15.17
N PRO A 90 -19.78 -0.33 -15.64
CA PRO A 90 -19.42 0.89 -14.94
C PRO A 90 -20.62 1.84 -14.80
N LEU A 91 -20.85 2.29 -13.56
CA LEU A 91 -21.79 3.34 -13.24
C LEU A 91 -21.08 4.70 -13.19
N ARG A 92 -21.76 5.74 -13.65
CA ARG A 92 -21.20 7.08 -13.62
C ARG A 92 -21.21 7.64 -12.20
N ALA A 93 -20.03 7.94 -11.68
CA ALA A 93 -19.83 8.70 -10.44
C ALA A 93 -18.62 9.62 -10.62
N ALA A 94 -18.59 10.75 -9.93
CA ALA A 94 -17.53 11.74 -10.05
C ALA A 94 -16.72 11.83 -8.76
N LEU A 95 -15.40 11.74 -8.89
CA LEU A 95 -14.47 12.01 -7.79
C LEU A 95 -14.52 13.50 -7.46
N GLN A 96 -14.83 13.82 -6.20
CA GLN A 96 -14.78 15.19 -5.70
C GLN A 96 -13.32 15.56 -5.44
N PRO A 97 -12.79 16.63 -6.07
CA PRO A 97 -11.44 17.06 -5.81
C PRO A 97 -11.29 17.57 -4.37
N ILE A 98 -10.14 17.28 -3.76
CA ILE A 98 -9.80 17.82 -2.44
C ILE A 98 -9.73 19.35 -2.56
N ARG A 99 -10.51 20.05 -1.74
CA ARG A 99 -10.57 21.51 -1.78
C ARG A 99 -9.29 22.12 -1.20
N GLY A 100 -8.77 23.16 -1.82
CA GLY A 100 -7.84 24.12 -1.22
C GLY A 100 -6.36 23.98 -1.55
N MET A 101 -5.91 22.93 -2.29
CA MET A 101 -4.51 22.83 -2.74
C MET A 101 -4.41 22.63 -4.26
N HIS A 102 -3.87 23.64 -4.95
CA HIS A 102 -3.54 23.53 -6.37
C HIS A 102 -2.13 24.10 -6.61
N PRO A 103 -1.16 23.31 -7.12
CA PRO A 103 -1.24 21.87 -7.32
C PRO A 103 -1.28 21.12 -5.98
N GLY A 104 -2.00 19.99 -5.96
CA GLY A 104 -2.01 19.11 -4.79
C GLY A 104 -0.65 18.45 -4.52
N PRO A 105 -0.45 17.85 -3.35
CA PRO A 105 0.81 17.16 -3.04
C PRO A 105 1.04 15.98 -3.99
N VAL A 106 2.32 15.75 -4.33
CA VAL A 106 2.72 14.54 -5.04
C VAL A 106 2.52 13.36 -4.10
N LEU A 107 1.65 12.44 -4.51
CA LEU A 107 1.37 11.22 -3.75
C LEU A 107 2.31 10.11 -4.23
N LEU A 108 3.16 9.63 -3.32
CA LEU A 108 4.05 8.50 -3.61
C LEU A 108 3.30 7.18 -3.43
N PRO A 109 3.61 6.13 -4.23
CA PRO A 109 3.06 4.79 -4.02
C PRO A 109 3.26 4.30 -2.59
N VAL A 110 2.28 3.57 -2.07
CA VAL A 110 2.30 3.03 -0.71
C VAL A 110 2.83 1.61 -0.75
N GLU A 111 3.83 1.33 0.08
CA GLU A 111 4.37 -0.01 0.26
C GLU A 111 3.56 -0.77 1.29
N ILE A 112 3.20 -2.02 0.96
CA ILE A 112 2.50 -2.94 1.85
C ILE A 112 3.46 -4.10 2.12
N ALA A 113 4.00 -4.17 3.33
CA ALA A 113 4.85 -5.29 3.75
C ALA A 113 4.07 -6.62 3.67
N ALA A 114 4.80 -7.75 3.64
CA ALA A 114 4.16 -9.06 3.69
C ALA A 114 3.21 -9.16 4.90
N GLN A 115 1.99 -9.65 4.68
CA GLN A 115 0.91 -9.79 5.67
C GLN A 115 0.38 -8.49 6.28
N ALA A 116 0.94 -7.32 5.95
CA ALA A 116 0.46 -6.02 6.41
C ALA A 116 -0.83 -5.58 5.71
N ARG A 117 -1.46 -4.57 6.29
CA ARG A 117 -2.71 -3.96 5.83
C ARG A 117 -2.53 -2.47 5.63
N VAL A 118 -3.25 -1.94 4.66
CA VAL A 118 -3.45 -0.51 4.46
C VAL A 118 -4.93 -0.24 4.23
N ARG A 119 -5.39 0.96 4.58
CA ARG A 119 -6.76 1.37 4.32
C ARG A 119 -6.84 2.76 3.70
N ALA A 120 -7.82 2.95 2.84
CA ALA A 120 -8.23 4.23 2.27
C ALA A 120 -9.68 4.50 2.66
N SER A 121 -10.04 5.72 3.08
CA SER A 121 -11.44 6.03 3.29
C SER A 121 -12.11 6.44 1.98
N LEU A 122 -13.29 5.92 1.74
CA LEU A 122 -14.18 6.25 0.65
C LEU A 122 -15.46 6.83 1.24
N ARG A 123 -15.81 8.05 0.87
CA ARG A 123 -17.04 8.73 1.33
C ARG A 123 -17.86 9.19 0.14
N TRP A 124 -19.17 9.25 0.32
CA TRP A 124 -20.10 9.70 -0.72
C TRP A 124 -21.32 10.38 -0.11
N VAL A 125 -22.07 11.09 -0.95
CA VAL A 125 -23.37 11.65 -0.57
C VAL A 125 -24.43 10.55 -0.71
N THR A 126 -25.26 10.34 0.33
CA THR A 126 -26.34 9.34 0.36
C THR A 126 -27.74 9.95 0.31
N GLY A 127 -27.85 11.26 0.50
CA GLY A 127 -29.14 11.95 0.56
C GLY A 127 -29.45 12.72 -0.72
N GLU A 128 -30.73 12.91 -0.98
CA GLU A 128 -31.23 13.80 -2.04
C GLU A 128 -31.10 15.26 -1.64
N VAL A 129 -29.84 15.75 -1.57
CA VAL A 129 -29.51 17.11 -1.08
C VAL A 129 -29.37 18.15 -2.20
N PHE A 130 -29.66 17.77 -3.43
CA PHE A 130 -29.63 18.63 -4.61
C PHE A 130 -31.03 18.79 -5.18
N ASP A 131 -31.38 19.95 -5.73
CA ASP A 131 -32.69 20.21 -6.34
C ASP A 131 -33.03 19.25 -7.50
N ASP A 132 -31.98 18.78 -8.21
CA ASP A 132 -32.04 17.85 -9.33
C ASP A 132 -31.23 16.57 -9.04
N THR A 133 -31.48 15.94 -7.92
CA THR A 133 -30.74 14.76 -7.46
C THR A 133 -30.82 13.59 -8.45
N GLN A 134 -29.69 12.92 -8.66
CA GLN A 134 -29.57 11.62 -9.31
C GLN A 134 -28.80 10.69 -8.42
N CYS A 135 -29.30 9.48 -8.19
CA CYS A 135 -28.65 8.47 -7.37
C CYS A 135 -28.36 7.19 -8.17
N ILE A 136 -27.42 6.40 -7.66
CA ILE A 136 -27.07 5.07 -8.14
C ILE A 136 -26.92 4.11 -6.96
N ASP A 137 -27.19 2.82 -7.19
CA ASP A 137 -27.04 1.72 -6.23
C ASP A 137 -26.06 0.68 -6.80
N PRO A 138 -24.75 0.88 -6.64
CA PRO A 138 -23.76 -0.07 -7.15
C PRO A 138 -23.83 -1.41 -6.41
N ALA A 139 -23.62 -2.50 -7.16
CA ALA A 139 -23.50 -3.84 -6.61
C ALA A 139 -22.03 -4.18 -6.24
N TYR A 140 -21.07 -3.53 -6.91
CA TYR A 140 -19.66 -3.79 -6.71
C TYR A 140 -18.84 -2.49 -6.74
N LEU A 141 -17.71 -2.54 -6.01
CA LEU A 141 -16.63 -1.57 -6.06
C LEU A 141 -15.41 -2.24 -6.67
N ARG A 142 -14.85 -1.64 -7.71
CA ARG A 142 -13.59 -2.03 -8.33
C ARG A 142 -12.55 -0.96 -8.10
N ILE A 143 -11.34 -1.37 -7.73
CA ILE A 143 -10.17 -0.48 -7.63
C ILE A 143 -9.05 -0.99 -8.52
N ASP A 144 -8.29 -0.06 -9.13
CA ASP A 144 -7.04 -0.36 -9.80
C ASP A 144 -5.89 -0.32 -8.80
N VAL A 145 -5.03 -1.34 -8.83
CA VAL A 145 -3.85 -1.45 -7.97
C VAL A 145 -2.54 -1.33 -8.74
N GLY A 146 -2.60 -0.84 -9.97
CA GLY A 146 -1.47 -0.58 -10.86
C GLY A 146 -1.10 -1.75 -11.76
N ALA A 147 -1.13 -2.99 -11.26
CA ALA A 147 -0.87 -4.20 -12.06
C ALA A 147 -2.15 -5.00 -12.37
N GLY A 148 -3.30 -4.40 -12.16
CA GLY A 148 -4.61 -4.97 -12.39
C GLY A 148 -5.64 -4.43 -11.41
N ALA A 149 -6.82 -5.03 -11.36
CA ALA A 149 -7.92 -4.53 -10.54
C ALA A 149 -8.41 -5.59 -9.54
N LEU A 150 -8.98 -5.10 -8.44
CA LEU A 150 -9.68 -5.89 -7.42
C LEU A 150 -11.12 -5.44 -7.37
N THR A 151 -12.03 -6.37 -7.14
CA THR A 151 -13.48 -6.12 -7.04
C THR A 151 -14.03 -6.70 -5.75
N ALA A 152 -14.87 -5.96 -5.06
CA ALA A 152 -15.59 -6.42 -3.88
C ALA A 152 -17.08 -6.08 -3.99
N ARG A 153 -17.93 -6.85 -3.32
CA ARG A 153 -19.36 -6.48 -3.17
C ARG A 153 -19.47 -5.15 -2.44
N PHE A 154 -20.32 -4.30 -2.97
CA PHE A 154 -20.54 -2.97 -2.41
C PHE A 154 -22.03 -2.80 -2.08
N ARG A 155 -22.28 -2.07 -1.00
CA ARG A 155 -23.64 -1.70 -0.58
C ARG A 155 -23.62 -0.23 -0.21
N GLY A 156 -23.98 0.61 -1.13
CA GLY A 156 -24.05 2.04 -0.91
C GLY A 156 -25.04 2.67 -1.86
N HIS A 157 -25.69 3.72 -1.40
CA HIS A 157 -26.58 4.57 -2.18
C HIS A 157 -25.83 5.88 -2.42
N LEU A 158 -25.45 6.17 -3.65
CA LEU A 158 -24.67 7.35 -4.00
C LEU A 158 -25.53 8.34 -4.75
N CYS A 159 -25.54 9.59 -4.27
CA CYS A 159 -26.31 10.68 -4.85
C CYS A 159 -25.42 11.85 -5.27
N GLY A 160 -25.91 12.65 -6.22
CA GLY A 160 -25.28 13.87 -6.68
C GLY A 160 -26.24 14.68 -7.55
N SER A 161 -25.83 15.82 -8.03
CA SER A 161 -26.64 16.59 -8.99
C SER A 161 -26.68 15.86 -10.35
N ARG A 162 -27.77 16.01 -11.09
CA ARG A 162 -27.90 15.43 -12.44
C ARG A 162 -26.77 15.90 -13.38
N ALA A 163 -26.29 17.11 -13.21
CA ALA A 163 -25.23 17.67 -14.04
C ALA A 163 -23.86 16.99 -13.81
N GLN A 164 -23.52 16.72 -12.54
CA GLN A 164 -22.22 16.15 -12.15
C GLN A 164 -22.29 14.64 -11.96
N GLY A 165 -23.46 14.08 -11.64
CA GLY A 165 -23.66 12.71 -11.20
C GLY A 165 -23.36 12.52 -9.72
N PRO A 166 -23.50 11.29 -9.20
CA PRO A 166 -23.12 10.95 -7.83
C PRO A 166 -21.68 11.30 -7.51
N LEU A 167 -21.47 11.87 -6.31
CA LEU A 167 -20.16 12.37 -5.88
C LEU A 167 -19.57 11.47 -4.82
N TYR A 168 -18.24 11.24 -4.90
CA TYR A 168 -17.48 10.52 -3.87
C TYR A 168 -16.11 11.17 -3.62
N GLU A 169 -15.57 10.94 -2.45
CA GLU A 169 -14.23 11.35 -2.03
C GLU A 169 -13.40 10.13 -1.65
N VAL A 170 -12.10 10.17 -1.96
CA VAL A 170 -11.14 9.12 -1.57
C VAL A 170 -9.94 9.74 -0.90
N VAL A 171 -9.65 9.28 0.31
CA VAL A 171 -8.41 9.60 1.01
C VAL A 171 -7.34 8.55 0.66
N PRO A 172 -6.07 8.96 0.48
CA PRO A 172 -4.99 8.03 0.20
C PRO A 172 -4.86 6.89 1.21
N PHE A 173 -4.29 5.77 0.77
CA PHE A 173 -3.98 4.63 1.65
C PHE A 173 -3.05 5.04 2.79
N GLN A 174 -3.37 4.53 3.98
CA GLN A 174 -2.59 4.67 5.20
C GLN A 174 -2.38 3.29 5.81
N ALA A 175 -1.25 3.08 6.50
CA ALA A 175 -1.02 1.86 7.28
C ALA A 175 -2.06 1.74 8.41
N GLU A 176 -2.51 0.51 8.67
CA GLU A 176 -3.30 0.16 9.86
C GLU A 176 -2.40 -0.18 11.04
#